data_2cc3fce8ca0db0722d92e0265d5c2465
#
_entry.id   2cc3fce8ca0db0722d92e0265d5c2465
#
_cell.length_a   1.000
_cell.length_b   1.000
_cell.length_c   1.000
_cell.angle_alpha   90.00
_cell.angle_beta   90.00
_cell.angle_gamma   90.00
#
_symmetry.space_group_name_H-M   'P 1'
#
loop_
_entity.id
_entity.type
_entity.pdbx_description
1 polymer ?
#
loop_
_entity_poly.entity_id
_entity_poly.type
_entity_poly.pdbx_seq_one_letter_code
_entity_poly.pdbx_strand_id
1 'polypeptide(L)'
;MSSDTKVTTEAKPAAKPAAKPAAKPAAKPAAKPAAKPAELPAFEKSISDKIVEKFGDKIEVEFVKENRVGIKVNRDDIHDVAEFIRDGLNYDHVESVSGVDYPQDKEIEVVYHIGSYSDSSLANQLLVLATRAQREENPIPGKDATKLPTLRDIFYSVEFHEREVFEMFGVYFTGHPDNRRLLLPEDWADLPPLRKDFAIKGR
;
A
#
# COMPACT_ATOMS: atom_id res chain seq x y z
N MET A 1 -24.96 68.02 -41.56
CA MET A 1 -24.19 68.94 -40.73
C MET A 1 -23.38 68.03 -39.82
N SER A 2 -22.20 67.76 -40.24
CA SER A 2 -20.92 68.24 -39.69
C SER A 2 -20.73 67.77 -38.27
N SER A 3 -19.68 67.15 -37.89
CA SER A 3 -18.27 67.32 -38.23
C SER A 3 -17.43 66.14 -37.75
N ASP A 4 -16.49 65.81 -38.60
CA ASP A 4 -15.32 64.95 -38.32
C ASP A 4 -14.52 65.43 -37.09
N THR A 5 -14.00 64.45 -36.35
CA THR A 5 -12.75 64.66 -35.62
C THR A 5 -11.90 63.42 -35.65
N LYS A 6 -10.87 63.47 -36.48
CA LYS A 6 -9.75 62.56 -36.64
C LYS A 6 -8.85 62.70 -35.39
N VAL A 7 -8.63 61.66 -34.66
CA VAL A 7 -7.54 61.58 -33.70
C VAL A 7 -6.54 60.49 -34.12
N THR A 8 -5.38 60.99 -34.48
CA THR A 8 -4.18 60.27 -34.81
C THR A 8 -3.61 59.63 -33.57
N THR A 9 -3.40 58.30 -33.60
CA THR A 9 -2.69 57.62 -32.49
C THR A 9 -1.37 57.09 -33.05
N GLU A 10 -0.29 57.60 -32.47
CA GLU A 10 1.08 57.23 -32.75
C GLU A 10 1.37 55.77 -32.40
N ALA A 11 2.08 55.12 -33.27
CA ALA A 11 2.59 53.80 -33.13
C ALA A 11 3.81 53.77 -32.17
N LYS A 12 3.73 53.03 -31.10
CA LYS A 12 4.83 52.74 -30.19
C LYS A 12 5.60 51.49 -30.67
N PRO A 13 6.93 51.51 -30.74
CA PRO A 13 7.70 50.41 -31.29
C PRO A 13 7.72 49.18 -30.39
N ALA A 14 7.64 47.99 -31.04
CA ALA A 14 7.68 46.68 -30.41
C ALA A 14 8.99 46.43 -29.68
N ALA A 15 8.88 46.03 -28.42
CA ALA A 15 10.00 45.52 -27.61
C ALA A 15 10.35 44.09 -28.04
N LYS A 16 11.64 43.87 -28.30
CA LYS A 16 12.23 42.53 -28.55
C LYS A 16 11.95 41.55 -27.44
N PRO A 17 11.69 40.28 -27.73
CA PRO A 17 11.59 39.26 -26.67
C PRO A 17 12.97 38.97 -26.09
N ALA A 18 13.04 39.01 -24.75
CA ALA A 18 14.22 38.64 -23.98
C ALA A 18 14.48 37.15 -24.10
N ALA A 19 15.75 36.81 -24.37
CA ALA A 19 16.25 35.45 -24.46
C ALA A 19 16.08 34.73 -23.10
N LYS A 20 15.54 33.52 -23.11
CA LYS A 20 15.51 32.59 -21.99
C LYS A 20 16.95 32.26 -21.58
N PRO A 21 17.29 32.29 -20.27
CA PRO A 21 18.56 31.75 -19.79
C PRO A 21 18.60 30.23 -19.99
N ALA A 22 19.69 29.75 -20.57
CA ALA A 22 19.98 28.34 -20.77
C ALA A 22 19.96 27.58 -19.43
N ALA A 23 19.18 26.51 -19.36
CA ALA A 23 19.17 25.59 -18.23
C ALA A 23 20.54 24.93 -18.11
N LYS A 24 21.16 25.05 -16.95
CA LYS A 24 22.35 24.29 -16.55
C LYS A 24 22.01 22.79 -16.58
N PRO A 25 22.89 21.92 -17.08
CA PRO A 25 22.67 20.48 -16.99
C PRO A 25 22.61 20.05 -15.53
N ALA A 26 21.53 19.34 -15.18
CA ALA A 26 21.36 18.73 -13.86
C ALA A 26 22.52 17.76 -13.59
N ALA A 27 23.25 18.02 -12.54
CA ALA A 27 24.26 17.10 -12.02
C ALA A 27 23.58 15.78 -11.67
N LYS A 28 24.10 14.65 -12.15
CA LYS A 28 23.71 13.30 -11.72
C LYS A 28 23.80 13.23 -10.19
N PRO A 29 22.78 12.68 -9.52
CA PRO A 29 22.92 12.44 -8.09
C PRO A 29 24.11 11.50 -7.85
N ALA A 30 25.04 11.96 -7.03
CA ALA A 30 26.18 11.16 -6.58
C ALA A 30 25.65 9.88 -5.94
N ALA A 31 26.15 8.73 -6.38
CA ALA A 31 25.87 7.46 -5.77
C ALA A 31 26.21 7.55 -4.27
N LYS A 32 25.23 7.27 -3.42
CA LYS A 32 25.46 7.11 -1.99
C LYS A 32 26.56 6.06 -1.80
N PRO A 33 27.55 6.29 -0.95
CA PRO A 33 28.53 5.28 -0.63
C PRO A 33 27.80 4.04 -0.11
N ALA A 34 28.19 2.86 -0.61
CA ALA A 34 27.67 1.58 -0.15
C ALA A 34 27.83 1.51 1.37
N ALA A 35 26.70 1.52 2.08
CA ALA A 35 26.68 1.31 3.51
C ALA A 35 27.32 -0.07 3.77
N LYS A 36 28.26 -0.13 4.73
CA LYS A 36 28.74 -1.39 5.30
C LYS A 36 27.52 -2.25 5.64
N PRO A 37 27.58 -3.59 5.50
CA PRO A 37 26.50 -4.44 5.95
C PRO A 37 26.23 -4.11 7.43
N ALA A 38 25.09 -3.47 7.70
CA ALA A 38 24.65 -3.24 9.06
C ALA A 38 24.39 -4.61 9.68
N GLU A 39 25.00 -4.90 10.82
CA GLU A 39 24.66 -6.09 11.59
C GLU A 39 23.15 -6.04 11.85
N LEU A 40 22.46 -7.11 11.49
CA LEU A 40 21.01 -7.20 11.69
C LEU A 40 20.71 -7.13 13.18
N PRO A 41 19.71 -6.39 13.63
CA PRO A 41 19.32 -6.31 15.03
C PRO A 41 19.04 -7.72 15.56
N ALA A 42 19.68 -8.09 16.67
CA ALA A 42 19.68 -9.48 17.16
C ALA A 42 18.29 -9.98 17.56
N PHE A 43 17.45 -9.09 18.10
CA PHE A 43 16.10 -9.41 18.51
C PHE A 43 15.19 -9.70 17.32
N GLU A 44 15.15 -8.79 16.34
CA GLU A 44 14.34 -8.91 15.14
C GLU A 44 14.78 -10.09 14.28
N LYS A 45 16.09 -10.35 14.25
CA LYS A 45 16.63 -11.54 13.62
C LYS A 45 16.10 -12.82 14.29
N SER A 46 16.07 -12.86 15.61
CA SER A 46 15.56 -14.03 16.35
C SER A 46 14.07 -14.31 16.05
N ILE A 47 13.27 -13.25 15.83
CA ILE A 47 11.87 -13.39 15.42
C ILE A 47 11.79 -13.97 14.00
N SER A 48 12.53 -13.41 13.06
CA SER A 48 12.53 -13.91 11.68
C SER A 48 13.01 -15.37 11.61
N ASP A 49 14.06 -15.73 12.34
CA ASP A 49 14.62 -17.08 12.37
C ASP A 49 13.59 -18.10 12.92
N LYS A 50 12.83 -17.76 13.96
CA LYS A 50 11.75 -18.62 14.48
C LYS A 50 10.65 -18.89 13.47
N ILE A 51 10.29 -17.87 12.67
CA ILE A 51 9.26 -18.01 11.65
C ILE A 51 9.80 -18.85 10.48
N VAL A 52 11.04 -18.60 10.04
CA VAL A 52 11.72 -19.38 9.00
C VAL A 52 11.89 -20.83 9.43
N GLU A 53 12.28 -21.11 10.67
CA GLU A 53 12.42 -22.47 11.21
C GLU A 53 11.09 -23.24 11.12
N LYS A 54 9.97 -22.58 11.40
CA LYS A 54 8.66 -23.24 11.39
C LYS A 54 8.05 -23.40 10.01
N PHE A 55 8.20 -22.41 9.13
CA PHE A 55 7.48 -22.38 7.85
C PHE A 55 8.38 -22.58 6.61
N GLY A 56 9.70 -22.44 6.76
CA GLY A 56 10.66 -22.71 5.70
C GLY A 56 10.35 -21.98 4.39
N ASP A 57 10.18 -22.76 3.32
CA ASP A 57 9.96 -22.24 1.96
C ASP A 57 8.59 -21.58 1.72
N LYS A 58 7.67 -21.65 2.69
CA LYS A 58 6.34 -21.03 2.59
C LYS A 58 6.35 -19.51 2.78
N ILE A 59 7.47 -19.00 3.29
CA ILE A 59 7.64 -17.57 3.60
C ILE A 59 8.90 -17.03 2.96
N GLU A 60 8.89 -15.73 2.68
CA GLU A 60 10.04 -14.94 2.25
C GLU A 60 10.27 -13.81 3.23
N VAL A 61 11.46 -13.70 3.81
CA VAL A 61 11.83 -12.56 4.66
C VAL A 61 12.25 -11.41 3.78
N GLU A 62 11.42 -10.38 3.70
CA GLU A 62 11.71 -9.21 2.85
C GLU A 62 12.77 -8.28 3.47
N PHE A 63 12.65 -8.04 4.78
CA PHE A 63 13.59 -7.21 5.51
C PHE A 63 13.59 -7.50 7.01
N VAL A 64 14.74 -7.28 7.63
CA VAL A 64 14.92 -7.23 9.09
C VAL A 64 15.58 -5.90 9.40
N LYS A 65 14.88 -5.03 10.14
CA LYS A 65 15.34 -3.69 10.54
C LYS A 65 15.06 -3.49 12.02
N GLU A 66 15.68 -2.50 12.59
CA GLU A 66 15.42 -2.10 13.98
C GLU A 66 13.92 -1.83 14.17
N ASN A 67 13.33 -2.51 15.15
CA ASN A 67 11.91 -2.47 15.51
C ASN A 67 10.95 -2.95 14.39
N ARG A 68 11.44 -3.63 13.34
CA ARG A 68 10.57 -4.05 12.24
C ARG A 68 11.08 -5.29 11.50
N VAL A 69 10.20 -6.28 11.36
CA VAL A 69 10.44 -7.49 10.55
C VAL A 69 9.39 -7.57 9.45
N GLY A 70 9.79 -7.71 8.20
CA GLY A 70 8.89 -7.87 7.04
C GLY A 70 8.96 -9.27 6.47
N ILE A 71 7.79 -9.89 6.33
CA ILE A 71 7.61 -11.26 5.84
C ILE A 71 6.55 -11.27 4.76
N LYS A 72 6.84 -11.95 3.67
CA LYS A 72 5.88 -12.22 2.61
C LYS A 72 5.49 -13.69 2.62
N VAL A 73 4.20 -13.96 2.47
CA VAL A 73 3.60 -15.28 2.58
C VAL A 73 2.65 -15.52 1.42
N ASN A 74 2.57 -16.75 0.95
CA ASN A 74 1.55 -17.14 -0.01
C ASN A 74 0.15 -17.05 0.62
N ARG A 75 -0.85 -16.70 -0.19
CA ARG A 75 -2.24 -16.54 0.28
C ARG A 75 -2.80 -17.77 0.97
N ASP A 76 -2.36 -18.96 0.58
CA ASP A 76 -2.90 -20.21 1.10
C ASP A 76 -2.30 -20.57 2.47
N ASP A 77 -1.14 -20.02 2.82
CA ASP A 77 -0.43 -20.25 4.07
C ASP A 77 -0.55 -19.09 5.08
N ILE A 78 -1.15 -17.97 4.68
CA ILE A 78 -1.18 -16.75 5.52
C ILE A 78 -1.91 -16.95 6.85
N HIS A 79 -2.96 -17.77 6.86
CA HIS A 79 -3.74 -18.05 8.06
C HIS A 79 -2.89 -18.78 9.11
N ASP A 80 -2.18 -19.86 8.71
CA ASP A 80 -1.32 -20.64 9.59
C ASP A 80 -0.16 -19.80 10.16
N VAL A 81 0.42 -18.94 9.30
CA VAL A 81 1.49 -18.03 9.70
C VAL A 81 0.99 -16.97 10.67
N ALA A 82 -0.19 -16.39 10.41
CA ALA A 82 -0.80 -15.38 11.27
C ALA A 82 -1.17 -15.97 12.66
N GLU A 83 -1.70 -17.19 12.70
CA GLU A 83 -1.99 -17.89 13.96
C GLU A 83 -0.71 -18.11 14.78
N PHE A 84 0.38 -18.52 14.15
CA PHE A 84 1.67 -18.66 14.83
C PHE A 84 2.23 -17.32 15.33
N ILE A 85 2.07 -16.25 14.57
CA ILE A 85 2.50 -14.90 14.94
C ILE A 85 1.77 -14.48 16.22
N ARG A 86 0.46 -14.74 16.31
CA ARG A 86 -0.33 -14.45 17.50
C ARG A 86 0.08 -15.35 18.69
N ASP A 87 0.02 -16.67 18.51
CA ASP A 87 0.10 -17.62 19.63
C ASP A 87 1.55 -17.97 20.02
N GLY A 88 2.45 -17.96 19.04
CA GLY A 88 3.85 -18.34 19.27
C GLY A 88 4.78 -17.15 19.54
N LEU A 89 4.43 -15.96 19.06
CA LEU A 89 5.27 -14.76 19.16
C LEU A 89 4.62 -13.63 19.96
N ASN A 90 3.38 -13.79 20.44
CA ASN A 90 2.61 -12.81 21.22
C ASN A 90 2.32 -11.49 20.49
N TYR A 91 2.24 -11.51 19.17
CA TYR A 91 1.76 -10.37 18.38
C TYR A 91 0.24 -10.51 18.23
N ASP A 92 -0.51 -9.83 19.08
CA ASP A 92 -1.94 -10.07 19.28
C ASP A 92 -2.86 -9.02 18.63
N HIS A 93 -2.28 -7.98 18.04
CA HIS A 93 -3.06 -6.87 17.47
C HIS A 93 -2.56 -6.42 16.11
N VAL A 94 -3.47 -6.23 15.16
CA VAL A 94 -3.17 -5.58 13.88
C VAL A 94 -3.45 -4.09 14.01
N GLU A 95 -2.42 -3.29 13.87
CA GLU A 95 -2.46 -1.82 13.96
C GLU A 95 -3.10 -1.19 12.70
N SER A 96 -2.80 -1.76 11.55
CA SER A 96 -3.34 -1.31 10.27
C SER A 96 -3.23 -2.38 9.19
N VAL A 97 -4.10 -2.29 8.18
CA VAL A 97 -4.01 -3.09 6.96
C VAL A 97 -3.93 -2.15 5.76
N SER A 98 -2.98 -2.38 4.88
CA SER A 98 -2.77 -1.57 3.68
C SER A 98 -2.88 -2.41 2.42
N GLY A 99 -3.47 -1.85 1.36
CA GLY A 99 -3.47 -2.44 0.03
C GLY A 99 -2.45 -1.76 -0.88
N VAL A 100 -1.83 -2.52 -1.77
CA VAL A 100 -0.96 -1.98 -2.84
C VAL A 100 -1.33 -2.62 -4.16
N ASP A 101 -1.64 -1.80 -5.16
CA ASP A 101 -1.97 -2.26 -6.51
C ASP A 101 -0.72 -2.32 -7.39
N TYR A 102 -0.43 -3.51 -7.93
CA TYR A 102 0.65 -3.78 -8.89
C TYR A 102 0.07 -4.17 -10.26
N PRO A 103 -0.38 -3.22 -11.09
CA PRO A 103 -1.01 -3.51 -12.38
C PRO A 103 -0.09 -4.25 -13.35
N GLN A 104 1.22 -3.99 -13.28
CA GLN A 104 2.20 -4.62 -14.15
C GLN A 104 2.38 -6.12 -13.85
N ASP A 105 2.33 -6.48 -12.57
CA ASP A 105 2.43 -7.85 -12.10
C ASP A 105 1.06 -8.55 -12.10
N LYS A 106 -0.01 -7.80 -12.33
CA LYS A 106 -1.42 -8.25 -12.21
C LYS A 106 -1.72 -8.82 -10.82
N GLU A 107 -1.22 -8.14 -9.80
CA GLU A 107 -1.38 -8.53 -8.40
C GLU A 107 -1.83 -7.36 -7.54
N ILE A 108 -2.52 -7.69 -6.46
CA ILE A 108 -2.76 -6.79 -5.33
C ILE A 108 -2.09 -7.40 -4.11
N GLU A 109 -1.30 -6.61 -3.42
CA GLU A 109 -0.67 -6.97 -2.17
C GLU A 109 -1.46 -6.38 -1.01
N VAL A 110 -1.69 -7.20 0.01
CA VAL A 110 -2.27 -6.78 1.27
C VAL A 110 -1.23 -6.95 2.36
N VAL A 111 -1.02 -5.89 3.11
CA VAL A 111 0.04 -5.79 4.12
C VAL A 111 -0.60 -5.53 5.48
N TYR A 112 -0.40 -6.45 6.41
CA TYR A 112 -0.84 -6.34 7.80
C TYR A 112 0.33 -5.87 8.66
N HIS A 113 0.11 -4.80 9.42
CA HIS A 113 1.07 -4.29 10.40
C HIS A 113 0.63 -4.77 11.78
N ILE A 114 1.39 -5.69 12.35
CA ILE A 114 1.01 -6.44 13.54
C ILE A 114 1.91 -6.03 14.70
N GLY A 115 1.31 -5.59 15.79
CA GLY A 115 1.95 -5.23 17.04
C GLY A 115 1.48 -6.12 18.20
N SER A 116 1.85 -5.76 19.43
CA SER A 116 1.39 -6.42 20.63
C SER A 116 0.92 -5.40 21.65
N TYR A 117 -0.27 -5.64 22.21
CA TYR A 117 -0.80 -4.88 23.33
C TYR A 117 -0.65 -5.63 24.66
N SER A 118 -0.59 -6.95 24.62
CA SER A 118 -0.44 -7.76 25.81
C SER A 118 1.00 -7.85 26.33
N ASP A 119 1.99 -7.74 25.44
CA ASP A 119 3.41 -7.85 25.79
C ASP A 119 4.14 -6.51 25.63
N SER A 120 4.42 -5.87 26.77
CA SER A 120 5.12 -4.57 26.79
C SER A 120 6.56 -4.62 26.23
N SER A 121 7.19 -5.79 26.17
CA SER A 121 8.52 -5.95 25.56
C SER A 121 8.49 -5.78 24.04
N LEU A 122 7.31 -6.00 23.43
CA LEU A 122 7.04 -5.85 22.00
C LEU A 122 6.43 -4.49 21.64
N ALA A 123 6.22 -3.57 22.58
CA ALA A 123 5.49 -2.32 22.37
C ALA A 123 6.06 -1.43 21.25
N ASN A 124 7.36 -1.56 20.95
CA ASN A 124 8.00 -0.82 19.86
C ASN A 124 8.33 -1.71 18.66
N GLN A 125 7.88 -2.96 18.66
CA GLN A 125 8.17 -3.95 17.63
C GLN A 125 6.98 -4.10 16.70
N LEU A 126 7.23 -4.02 15.40
CA LEU A 126 6.22 -4.18 14.37
C LEU A 126 6.58 -5.35 13.44
N LEU A 127 5.67 -6.30 13.32
CA LEU A 127 5.78 -7.36 12.33
C LEU A 127 4.90 -7.00 11.13
N VAL A 128 5.48 -7.02 9.94
CA VAL A 128 4.81 -6.73 8.69
C VAL A 128 4.60 -8.04 7.95
N LEU A 129 3.33 -8.42 7.80
CA LEU A 129 2.92 -9.64 7.09
C LEU A 129 2.27 -9.25 5.78
N ALA A 130 2.92 -9.56 4.66
CA ALA A 130 2.44 -9.26 3.32
C ALA A 130 1.99 -10.52 2.60
N THR A 131 0.90 -10.41 1.85
CA THR A 131 0.44 -11.47 0.93
C THR A 131 -0.03 -10.87 -0.37
N ARG A 132 0.11 -11.62 -1.45
CA ARG A 132 -0.35 -11.20 -2.78
C ARG A 132 -1.42 -12.12 -3.32
N ALA A 133 -2.35 -11.54 -4.04
CA ALA A 133 -3.36 -12.25 -4.78
C ALA A 133 -3.51 -11.69 -6.18
N GLN A 134 -3.95 -12.54 -7.11
CA GLN A 134 -4.18 -12.15 -8.49
C GLN A 134 -5.20 -11.02 -8.57
N ARG A 135 -4.87 -9.99 -9.33
CA ARG A 135 -5.71 -8.82 -9.56
C ARG A 135 -6.76 -9.11 -10.63
N GLU A 136 -8.01 -8.95 -10.28
CA GLU A 136 -9.09 -8.92 -11.27
C GLU A 136 -9.10 -7.58 -12.02
N GLU A 137 -9.21 -7.62 -13.36
CA GLU A 137 -9.21 -6.42 -14.18
C GLU A 137 -10.50 -5.61 -14.02
N ASN A 138 -11.63 -6.31 -13.94
CA ASN A 138 -12.97 -5.71 -13.78
C ASN A 138 -13.66 -6.32 -12.56
N PRO A 139 -13.30 -5.95 -11.34
CA PRO A 139 -13.92 -6.54 -10.16
C PRO A 139 -15.39 -6.12 -10.08
N ILE A 140 -16.28 -7.09 -10.10
CA ILE A 140 -17.67 -6.87 -9.78
C ILE A 140 -17.76 -6.79 -8.25
N PRO A 141 -18.30 -5.70 -7.69
CA PRO A 141 -18.44 -5.57 -6.25
C PRO A 141 -19.16 -6.78 -5.64
N GLY A 142 -18.47 -7.49 -4.73
CA GLY A 142 -19.01 -8.67 -4.02
C GLY A 142 -18.97 -9.99 -4.78
N LYS A 143 -18.43 -10.04 -6.02
CA LYS A 143 -18.25 -11.29 -6.78
C LYS A 143 -16.85 -11.29 -7.40
N ASP A 144 -16.32 -12.43 -7.71
CA ASP A 144 -15.14 -12.70 -8.57
C ASP A 144 -13.93 -11.76 -8.42
N ALA A 145 -13.82 -11.09 -7.30
CA ALA A 145 -12.71 -10.22 -6.98
C ALA A 145 -11.43 -11.03 -6.68
N THR A 146 -10.32 -10.34 -6.61
CA THR A 146 -9.13 -10.83 -5.92
C THR A 146 -9.53 -11.43 -4.57
N LYS A 147 -9.20 -12.71 -4.32
CA LYS A 147 -9.64 -13.42 -3.11
C LYS A 147 -8.47 -13.70 -2.19
N LEU A 148 -8.65 -13.34 -0.92
CA LEU A 148 -7.75 -13.69 0.17
C LEU A 148 -8.56 -14.27 1.33
N PRO A 149 -8.02 -15.17 2.15
CA PRO A 149 -8.65 -15.55 3.40
C PRO A 149 -8.65 -14.35 4.35
N THR A 150 -9.71 -14.20 5.13
CA THR A 150 -9.74 -13.22 6.22
C THR A 150 -8.82 -13.66 7.37
N LEU A 151 -8.26 -12.69 8.08
CA LEU A 151 -7.56 -12.95 9.35
C LEU A 151 -8.40 -12.53 10.57
N ARG A 152 -9.70 -12.26 10.37
CA ARG A 152 -10.60 -11.74 11.39
C ARG A 152 -10.82 -12.72 12.55
N ASP A 153 -10.77 -14.02 12.31
CA ASP A 153 -10.87 -15.06 13.33
C ASP A 153 -9.60 -15.17 14.19
N ILE A 154 -8.47 -14.66 13.68
CA ILE A 154 -7.21 -14.57 14.42
C ILE A 154 -7.09 -13.21 15.12
N PHE A 155 -7.33 -12.12 14.38
CA PHE A 155 -7.20 -10.75 14.87
C PHE A 155 -8.52 -9.98 14.72
N TYR A 156 -9.23 -9.74 15.79
CA TYR A 156 -10.49 -8.98 15.74
C TYR A 156 -10.35 -7.56 15.18
N SER A 157 -9.19 -6.96 15.35
CA SER A 157 -8.92 -5.59 14.88
C SER A 157 -8.96 -5.41 13.37
N VAL A 158 -8.79 -6.48 12.58
CA VAL A 158 -8.77 -6.37 11.10
C VAL A 158 -10.15 -6.18 10.47
N GLU A 159 -11.25 -6.41 11.19
CA GLU A 159 -12.61 -6.44 10.65
C GLU A 159 -12.94 -5.21 9.77
N PHE A 160 -12.68 -4.01 10.28
CA PHE A 160 -12.95 -2.79 9.52
C PHE A 160 -11.84 -2.46 8.51
N HIS A 161 -10.61 -2.82 8.79
CA HIS A 161 -9.50 -2.61 7.87
C HIS A 161 -9.62 -3.49 6.62
N GLU A 162 -10.02 -4.76 6.77
CA GLU A 162 -10.26 -5.63 5.63
C GLU A 162 -11.43 -5.13 4.77
N ARG A 163 -12.49 -4.60 5.38
CA ARG A 163 -13.60 -3.95 4.65
C ARG A 163 -13.13 -2.71 3.87
N GLU A 164 -12.24 -1.92 4.42
CA GLU A 164 -11.64 -0.78 3.71
C GLU A 164 -10.82 -1.26 2.51
N VAL A 165 -9.95 -2.26 2.67
CA VAL A 165 -9.20 -2.85 1.55
C VAL A 165 -10.13 -3.48 0.51
N PHE A 166 -11.19 -4.13 0.94
CA PHE A 166 -12.23 -4.66 0.06
C PHE A 166 -12.82 -3.57 -0.85
N GLU A 167 -13.26 -2.46 -0.30
CA GLU A 167 -13.93 -1.44 -1.10
C GLU A 167 -12.96 -0.56 -1.90
N MET A 168 -11.73 -0.33 -1.38
CA MET A 168 -10.76 0.56 -2.03
C MET A 168 -9.92 -0.12 -3.12
N PHE A 169 -9.72 -1.43 -3.04
CA PHE A 169 -8.91 -2.20 -3.99
C PHE A 169 -9.67 -3.32 -4.71
N GLY A 170 -10.83 -3.73 -4.21
CA GLY A 170 -11.60 -4.84 -4.74
C GLY A 170 -11.07 -6.20 -4.30
N VAL A 171 -10.49 -6.31 -3.12
CA VAL A 171 -10.05 -7.58 -2.52
C VAL A 171 -11.19 -8.19 -1.71
N TYR A 172 -11.64 -9.39 -2.08
CA TYR A 172 -12.68 -10.11 -1.35
C TYR A 172 -12.06 -11.02 -0.27
N PHE A 173 -12.41 -10.79 0.98
CA PHE A 173 -11.93 -11.60 2.10
C PHE A 173 -12.87 -12.78 2.36
N THR A 174 -12.41 -13.97 1.98
CA THR A 174 -13.18 -15.21 2.16
C THR A 174 -13.26 -15.56 3.64
N GLY A 175 -14.49 -15.80 4.14
CA GLY A 175 -14.71 -16.08 5.57
C GLY A 175 -14.95 -14.84 6.42
N HIS A 176 -14.77 -13.63 5.88
CA HIS A 176 -15.08 -12.41 6.61
C HIS A 176 -16.59 -12.32 6.90
N PRO A 177 -17.02 -11.97 8.13
CA PRO A 177 -18.42 -11.97 8.53
C PRO A 177 -19.28 -10.92 7.81
N ASP A 178 -18.65 -9.82 7.38
CA ASP A 178 -19.32 -8.70 6.74
C ASP A 178 -18.47 -8.04 5.64
N ASN A 179 -18.63 -8.48 4.40
CA ASN A 179 -18.00 -7.90 3.21
C ASN A 179 -18.84 -6.76 2.59
N ARG A 180 -19.60 -6.00 3.38
CA ARG A 180 -20.29 -4.81 2.90
C ARG A 180 -19.37 -3.61 2.90
N ARG A 181 -19.69 -2.62 2.05
CA ARG A 181 -18.97 -1.34 2.00
C ARG A 181 -19.05 -0.60 3.34
N LEU A 182 -18.03 0.17 3.63
CA LEU A 182 -17.88 0.94 4.87
C LEU A 182 -17.91 2.45 4.61
N LEU A 183 -17.15 2.90 3.62
CA LEU A 183 -16.89 4.32 3.33
C LEU A 183 -17.56 4.78 2.03
N LEU A 184 -17.59 3.92 1.02
CA LEU A 184 -18.18 4.26 -0.27
C LEU A 184 -19.71 4.15 -0.25
N PRO A 185 -20.42 4.96 -1.05
CA PRO A 185 -21.87 4.83 -1.24
C PRO A 185 -22.26 3.42 -1.72
N GLU A 186 -23.44 2.96 -1.35
CA GLU A 186 -23.92 1.63 -1.75
C GLU A 186 -24.07 1.48 -3.27
N ASP A 187 -24.37 2.58 -3.96
CA ASP A 187 -24.55 2.66 -5.41
C ASP A 187 -23.26 2.89 -6.20
N TRP A 188 -22.09 2.83 -5.54
CA TRP A 188 -20.79 2.97 -6.25
C TRP A 188 -20.66 1.91 -7.34
N ALA A 189 -20.64 2.34 -8.60
CA ALA A 189 -20.59 1.47 -9.77
C ALA A 189 -19.25 1.50 -10.52
N ASP A 190 -18.32 2.34 -10.07
CA ASP A 190 -17.00 2.46 -10.69
C ASP A 190 -15.98 1.49 -10.08
N LEU A 191 -14.78 1.47 -10.68
CA LEU A 191 -13.64 0.72 -10.15
C LEU A 191 -13.32 1.16 -8.71
N PRO A 192 -12.71 0.30 -7.91
CA PRO A 192 -12.23 0.67 -6.59
C PRO A 192 -11.28 1.87 -6.66
N PRO A 193 -11.50 2.90 -5.81
CA PRO A 193 -10.89 4.23 -6.02
C PRO A 193 -9.38 4.31 -5.78
N LEU A 194 -8.77 3.35 -5.06
CA LEU A 194 -7.33 3.32 -4.82
C LEU A 194 -6.55 2.46 -5.82
N ARG A 195 -7.24 1.87 -6.78
CA ARG A 195 -6.56 1.22 -7.91
C ARG A 195 -5.88 2.24 -8.82
N LYS A 196 -4.73 1.89 -9.37
CA LYS A 196 -3.96 2.78 -10.27
C LYS A 196 -4.63 3.03 -11.63
N ASP A 197 -5.57 2.20 -12.04
CA ASP A 197 -6.37 2.37 -13.25
C ASP A 197 -7.68 3.14 -13.02
N PHE A 198 -7.98 3.50 -11.78
CA PHE A 198 -9.13 4.35 -11.48
C PHE A 198 -8.93 5.76 -12.01
N ALA A 199 -9.93 6.26 -12.74
CA ALA A 199 -9.97 7.62 -13.25
C ALA A 199 -11.29 8.29 -12.86
N ILE A 200 -11.21 9.51 -12.32
CA ILE A 200 -12.40 10.29 -12.01
C ILE A 200 -13.07 10.71 -13.30
N LYS A 201 -14.29 10.24 -13.57
CA LYS A 201 -15.08 10.63 -14.72
C LYS A 201 -15.51 12.09 -14.62
N GLY A 202 -15.21 12.89 -15.64
CA GLY A 202 -15.68 14.28 -15.72
C GLY A 202 -14.66 15.36 -15.31
N ARG A 203 -13.39 15.03 -15.25
CA ARG A 203 -12.31 16.03 -15.18
C ARG A 203 -11.45 15.99 -16.41
#